data_6fa36ea58ec8eb6a64df961d10220fb2
#
_entry.id   6fa36ea58ec8eb6a64df961d10220fb2
#
_cell.length_a   1.000
_cell.length_b   1.000
_cell.length_c   1.000
_cell.angle_alpha   90.00
_cell.angle_beta   90.00
_cell.angle_gamma   90.00
#
_symmetry.space_group_name_H-M   'P 1'
#
loop_
_entity.id
_entity.type
_entity.pdbx_description
1 polymer ?
#
loop_
_entity_poly.entity_id
_entity_poly.type
_entity_poly.pdbx_seq_one_letter_code
_entity_poly.pdbx_strand_id
1 'polypeptide(L)'
;LSWNEIRVRAARFAKDWQDAEYEKGESQSFYNDFFEVFGNRRRNVAVYENKVQKLNDKQGFIDLFWPGVLLVEQKSAGRDLKKARDQATDYFISLSEKEKPRYILLSDFQSFELLDLENKEEYFFSLSELPENIRHFAFIAGYKQEKYKDQDPANIKASELMSSLHKLLEESGYVGHDLE
;
A
#
# COMPACT_ATOMS: atom_id res chain seq x y z
N LEU A 1 16.84 0.80 6.58
CA LEU A 1 16.25 2.05 7.05
C LEU A 1 15.25 1.77 8.19
N SER A 2 15.25 2.61 9.21
CA SER A 2 14.23 2.58 10.25
C SER A 2 12.91 3.19 9.74
N TRP A 3 11.78 2.86 10.39
CA TRP A 3 10.49 3.47 10.04
C TRP A 3 10.46 4.98 10.24
N ASN A 4 11.21 5.51 11.20
CA ASN A 4 11.32 6.95 11.39
C ASN A 4 12.03 7.62 10.21
N GLU A 5 13.13 7.04 9.72
CA GLU A 5 13.80 7.54 8.51
C GLU A 5 12.91 7.47 7.28
N ILE A 6 12.20 6.36 7.08
CA ILE A 6 11.26 6.19 5.97
C ILE A 6 10.17 7.26 6.04
N ARG A 7 9.60 7.53 7.23
CA ARG A 7 8.58 8.57 7.41
C ARG A 7 9.10 9.97 7.09
N VAL A 8 10.32 10.31 7.54
CA VAL A 8 10.96 11.60 7.23
C VAL A 8 11.19 11.76 5.73
N ARG A 9 11.65 10.69 5.05
CA ARG A 9 11.82 10.68 3.59
C ARG A 9 10.48 10.81 2.88
N ALA A 10 9.42 10.15 3.35
CA ALA A 10 8.08 10.27 2.79
C ALA A 10 7.52 11.69 2.91
N ALA A 11 7.75 12.37 4.02
CA ALA A 11 7.36 13.77 4.21
C ALA A 11 8.09 14.70 3.24
N ARG A 12 9.38 14.47 3.00
CA ARG A 12 10.17 15.20 1.99
C ARG A 12 9.63 14.94 0.59
N PHE A 13 9.45 13.68 0.22
CA PHE A 13 8.89 13.26 -1.05
C PHE A 13 7.53 13.93 -1.32
N ALA A 14 6.63 13.91 -0.33
CA ALA A 14 5.31 14.54 -0.46
C ALA A 14 5.42 16.06 -0.71
N LYS A 15 6.36 16.73 -0.08
CA LYS A 15 6.63 18.15 -0.31
C LYS A 15 7.23 18.42 -1.69
N ASP A 16 8.19 17.61 -2.12
CA ASP A 16 8.90 17.79 -3.40
C ASP A 16 7.98 17.55 -4.60
N TRP A 17 6.96 16.67 -4.44
CA TRP A 17 6.03 16.30 -5.50
C TRP A 17 4.62 16.92 -5.37
N GLN A 18 4.42 17.86 -4.46
CA GLN A 18 3.11 18.48 -4.21
C GLN A 18 2.49 19.17 -5.43
N ASP A 19 3.32 19.65 -6.37
CA ASP A 19 2.90 20.37 -7.56
C ASP A 19 3.00 19.52 -8.85
N ALA A 20 3.23 18.20 -8.73
CA ALA A 20 3.30 17.29 -9.86
C ALA A 20 1.92 17.10 -10.51
N GLU A 21 1.85 17.25 -11.84
CA GLU A 21 0.59 17.23 -12.57
C GLU A 21 0.62 16.36 -13.82
N TYR A 22 1.78 16.20 -14.46
CA TYR A 22 1.87 15.68 -15.81
C TYR A 22 2.43 14.27 -15.89
N GLU A 23 1.53 13.28 -16.08
CA GLU A 23 1.82 11.85 -16.13
C GLU A 23 3.01 11.48 -17.03
N LYS A 24 2.98 11.89 -18.32
CA LYS A 24 4.00 11.49 -19.30
C LYS A 24 5.40 12.04 -19.03
N GLY A 25 5.49 13.22 -18.38
CA GLY A 25 6.77 13.85 -18.11
C GLY A 25 7.36 13.48 -16.76
N GLU A 26 6.54 13.13 -15.78
CA GLU A 26 6.93 13.08 -14.38
C GLU A 26 6.81 11.70 -13.73
N SER A 27 5.95 10.81 -14.25
CA SER A 27 5.63 9.55 -13.56
C SER A 27 6.85 8.66 -13.30
N GLN A 28 7.78 8.57 -14.24
CA GLN A 28 8.97 7.73 -14.04
C GLN A 28 9.90 8.30 -12.95
N SER A 29 10.10 9.61 -12.93
CA SER A 29 10.88 10.28 -11.88
C SER A 29 10.18 10.17 -10.52
N PHE A 30 8.86 10.38 -10.48
CA PHE A 30 8.05 10.21 -9.29
C PHE A 30 8.23 8.83 -8.66
N TYR A 31 8.11 7.75 -9.44
CA TYR A 31 8.28 6.41 -8.90
C TYR A 31 9.72 6.03 -8.59
N ASN A 32 10.71 6.58 -9.29
CA ASN A 32 12.10 6.41 -8.89
C ASN A 32 12.33 7.00 -7.49
N ASP A 33 11.87 8.23 -7.25
CA ASP A 33 11.98 8.91 -5.96
C ASP A 33 11.11 8.24 -4.88
N PHE A 34 9.91 7.77 -5.25
CA PHE A 34 9.04 7.02 -4.33
C PHE A 34 9.72 5.76 -3.79
N PHE A 35 10.38 4.98 -4.63
CA PHE A 35 11.12 3.79 -4.19
C PHE A 35 12.35 4.14 -3.32
N GLU A 36 13.01 5.27 -3.60
CA GLU A 36 14.13 5.76 -2.79
C GLU A 36 13.70 6.17 -1.37
N VAL A 37 12.44 6.52 -1.13
CA VAL A 37 11.88 6.71 0.22
C VAL A 37 12.17 5.50 1.10
N PHE A 38 12.06 4.29 0.54
CA PHE A 38 12.27 3.02 1.22
C PHE A 38 13.72 2.53 1.18
N GLY A 39 14.63 3.30 0.57
CA GLY A 39 16.02 2.90 0.36
C GLY A 39 16.19 1.83 -0.72
N ASN A 40 15.20 1.63 -1.56
CA ASN A 40 15.24 0.68 -2.67
C ASN A 40 15.30 1.42 -4.01
N ARG A 41 16.06 0.89 -4.95
CA ARG A 41 16.08 1.42 -6.31
C ARG A 41 15.04 0.70 -7.14
N ARG A 42 14.03 1.44 -7.64
CA ARG A 42 12.97 0.90 -8.50
C ARG A 42 13.51 -0.04 -9.59
N ARG A 43 14.58 0.33 -10.29
CA ARG A 43 15.17 -0.46 -11.39
C ARG A 43 15.63 -1.87 -11.01
N ASN A 44 15.85 -2.14 -9.72
CA ASN A 44 16.26 -3.45 -9.24
C ASN A 44 15.11 -4.45 -9.15
N VAL A 45 13.87 -3.98 -9.12
CA VAL A 45 12.70 -4.79 -8.81
C VAL A 45 11.54 -4.63 -9.80
N ALA A 46 11.41 -3.47 -10.46
CA ALA A 46 10.27 -3.16 -11.31
C ALA A 46 10.68 -2.52 -12.64
N VAL A 47 9.85 -2.69 -13.65
CA VAL A 47 10.03 -2.13 -14.99
C VAL A 47 8.92 -1.16 -15.35
N TYR A 48 9.22 -0.17 -16.18
CA TYR A 48 8.25 0.74 -16.77
C TYR A 48 7.69 0.20 -18.09
N GLU A 49 6.46 0.61 -18.42
CA GLU A 49 5.81 0.33 -19.70
C GLU A 49 5.87 -1.16 -20.07
N ASN A 50 5.57 -2.03 -19.09
CA ASN A 50 5.57 -3.46 -19.32
C ASN A 50 4.46 -3.86 -20.29
N LYS A 51 4.83 -4.50 -21.38
CA LYS A 51 3.87 -4.96 -22.41
C LYS A 51 3.02 -6.10 -21.88
N VAL A 52 1.71 -5.99 -22.08
CA VAL A 52 0.73 -7.03 -21.77
C VAL A 52 -0.18 -7.27 -22.97
N GLN A 53 -0.38 -8.54 -23.31
CA GLN A 53 -1.39 -8.95 -24.28
C GLN A 53 -2.75 -9.06 -23.55
N LYS A 54 -3.67 -8.16 -23.87
CA LYS A 54 -5.02 -8.18 -23.29
C LYS A 54 -5.86 -9.35 -23.85
N LEU A 55 -6.89 -9.75 -23.11
CA LEU A 55 -7.81 -10.81 -23.54
C LEU A 55 -8.51 -10.55 -24.89
N ASN A 56 -8.62 -9.29 -25.31
CA ASN A 56 -9.20 -8.87 -26.59
C ASN A 56 -8.16 -8.75 -27.71
N ASP A 57 -7.01 -9.41 -27.58
CA ASP A 57 -5.86 -9.37 -28.49
C ASP A 57 -5.21 -7.99 -28.71
N LYS A 58 -5.62 -6.98 -27.95
CA LYS A 58 -4.98 -5.66 -27.96
C LYS A 58 -3.74 -5.66 -27.06
N GLN A 59 -2.72 -4.97 -27.50
CA GLN A 59 -1.54 -4.71 -26.69
C GLN A 59 -1.83 -3.58 -25.71
N GLY A 60 -1.39 -3.76 -24.45
CA GLY A 60 -1.41 -2.74 -23.41
C GLY A 60 -0.04 -2.57 -22.78
N PHE A 61 0.11 -1.52 -21.98
CA PHE A 61 1.34 -1.21 -21.26
C PHE A 61 0.99 -0.86 -19.83
N ILE A 62 1.57 -1.59 -18.88
CA ILE A 62 1.48 -1.28 -17.45
C ILE A 62 2.51 -0.21 -17.15
N ASP A 63 2.11 0.91 -16.52
CA ASP A 63 2.98 2.06 -16.28
C ASP A 63 4.21 1.69 -15.45
N LEU A 64 4.03 0.93 -14.35
CA LEU A 64 5.12 0.32 -13.60
C LEU A 64 4.71 -1.09 -13.14
N PHE A 65 5.60 -2.04 -13.31
CA PHE A 65 5.32 -3.43 -13.00
C PHE A 65 6.47 -4.13 -12.25
N TRP A 66 6.13 -4.68 -11.11
CA TRP A 66 6.98 -5.58 -10.32
C TRP A 66 6.29 -6.94 -10.26
N PRO A 67 6.72 -7.92 -11.08
CA PRO A 67 6.05 -9.21 -11.20
C PRO A 67 5.81 -9.88 -9.85
N GLY A 68 4.60 -10.36 -9.63
CA GLY A 68 4.17 -11.01 -8.39
C GLY A 68 3.95 -10.08 -7.19
N VAL A 69 4.34 -8.79 -7.28
CA VAL A 69 4.32 -7.87 -6.14
C VAL A 69 3.44 -6.66 -6.38
N LEU A 70 3.70 -5.84 -7.41
CA LEU A 70 3.04 -4.55 -7.59
C LEU A 70 2.76 -4.24 -9.06
N LEU A 71 1.54 -3.82 -9.34
CA LEU A 71 1.11 -3.18 -10.59
C LEU A 71 0.71 -1.74 -10.28
N VAL A 72 1.21 -0.79 -11.06
CA VAL A 72 0.87 0.63 -10.93
C VAL A 72 0.25 1.15 -12.22
N GLU A 73 -0.85 1.86 -12.08
CA GLU A 73 -1.47 2.70 -13.09
C GLU A 73 -1.47 4.16 -12.64
N GLN A 74 -0.85 5.02 -13.42
CA GLN A 74 -0.71 6.44 -13.15
C GLN A 74 -1.63 7.26 -14.05
N LYS A 75 -2.18 8.32 -13.51
CA LYS A 75 -2.94 9.33 -14.25
C LYS A 75 -2.38 10.72 -13.97
N SER A 76 -2.65 11.66 -14.86
CA SER A 76 -2.38 13.07 -14.61
C SER A 76 -3.26 13.59 -13.48
N ALA A 77 -2.78 14.61 -12.74
CA ALA A 77 -3.48 15.16 -11.58
C ALA A 77 -4.95 15.53 -11.87
N GLY A 78 -5.84 15.17 -10.96
CA GLY A 78 -7.27 15.40 -11.06
C GLY A 78 -8.02 14.52 -12.06
N ARG A 79 -7.37 13.47 -12.60
CA ARG A 79 -8.04 12.50 -13.46
C ARG A 79 -8.77 11.44 -12.64
N ASP A 80 -9.80 10.86 -13.26
CA ASP A 80 -10.62 9.82 -12.64
C ASP A 80 -9.84 8.52 -12.45
N LEU A 81 -9.57 8.16 -11.19
CA LEU A 81 -8.89 6.91 -10.82
C LEU A 81 -9.73 5.66 -11.13
N LYS A 82 -11.04 5.80 -11.37
CA LYS A 82 -11.87 4.68 -11.82
C LYS A 82 -11.38 4.10 -13.15
N LYS A 83 -10.97 4.96 -14.09
CA LYS A 83 -10.39 4.50 -15.35
C LYS A 83 -9.05 3.78 -15.13
N ALA A 84 -8.23 4.24 -14.20
CA ALA A 84 -7.01 3.55 -13.81
C ALA A 84 -7.32 2.17 -13.22
N ARG A 85 -8.34 2.06 -12.38
CA ARG A 85 -8.79 0.79 -11.78
C ARG A 85 -9.27 -0.19 -12.84
N ASP A 86 -10.11 0.24 -13.78
CA ASP A 86 -10.59 -0.59 -14.88
C ASP A 86 -9.41 -1.10 -15.72
N GLN A 87 -8.47 -0.24 -16.03
CA GLN A 87 -7.28 -0.57 -16.81
C GLN A 87 -6.36 -1.56 -16.08
N ALA A 88 -6.11 -1.33 -14.78
CA ALA A 88 -5.34 -2.24 -13.94
C ALA A 88 -6.01 -3.62 -13.82
N THR A 89 -7.33 -3.67 -13.73
CA THR A 89 -8.11 -4.92 -13.70
C THR A 89 -7.94 -5.70 -14.99
N ASP A 90 -8.05 -5.04 -16.15
CA ASP A 90 -7.83 -5.67 -17.46
C ASP A 90 -6.42 -6.27 -17.58
N TYR A 91 -5.41 -5.56 -17.09
CA TYR A 91 -4.04 -6.07 -17.08
C TYR A 91 -3.88 -7.25 -16.12
N PHE A 92 -4.41 -7.15 -14.90
CA PHE A 92 -4.34 -8.20 -13.90
C PHE A 92 -4.91 -9.54 -14.41
N ILE A 93 -6.06 -9.49 -15.06
CA ILE A 93 -6.70 -10.69 -15.65
C ILE A 93 -5.83 -11.29 -16.77
N SER A 94 -5.10 -10.46 -17.49
CA SER A 94 -4.29 -10.87 -18.64
C SER A 94 -2.90 -11.42 -18.26
N LEU A 95 -2.46 -11.23 -17.00
CA LEU A 95 -1.19 -11.74 -16.51
C LEU A 95 -1.24 -13.24 -16.19
N SER A 96 -0.10 -13.92 -16.37
CA SER A 96 0.05 -15.30 -15.89
C SER A 96 -0.03 -15.38 -14.37
N GLU A 97 -0.44 -16.54 -13.82
CA GLU A 97 -0.59 -16.71 -12.36
C GLU A 97 0.69 -16.38 -11.56
N LYS A 98 1.87 -16.60 -12.15
CA LYS A 98 3.17 -16.29 -11.52
C LYS A 98 3.48 -14.80 -11.48
N GLU A 99 2.91 -14.04 -12.41
CA GLU A 99 3.14 -12.60 -12.55
C GLU A 99 2.08 -11.76 -11.85
N LYS A 100 0.93 -12.34 -11.49
CA LYS A 100 -0.15 -11.61 -10.82
C LYS A 100 0.36 -10.94 -9.55
N PRO A 101 0.26 -9.61 -9.48
CA PRO A 101 0.77 -8.86 -8.32
C PRO A 101 -0.15 -9.04 -7.12
N ARG A 102 0.43 -8.95 -5.93
CA ARG A 102 -0.34 -8.86 -4.69
C ARG A 102 -0.99 -7.48 -4.52
N TYR A 103 -0.28 -6.44 -4.93
CA TYR A 103 -0.72 -5.06 -4.76
C TYR A 103 -1.01 -4.39 -6.10
N ILE A 104 -2.06 -3.58 -6.13
CA ILE A 104 -2.33 -2.63 -7.21
C ILE A 104 -2.31 -1.23 -6.63
N LEU A 105 -1.52 -0.33 -7.22
CA LEU A 105 -1.45 1.07 -6.86
C LEU A 105 -1.97 1.92 -8.00
N LEU A 106 -2.99 2.73 -7.70
CA LEU A 106 -3.53 3.73 -8.61
C LEU A 106 -3.18 5.11 -8.06
N SER A 107 -2.70 6.01 -8.89
CA SER A 107 -2.32 7.36 -8.47
C SER A 107 -2.54 8.39 -9.57
N ASP A 108 -2.75 9.63 -9.15
CA ASP A 108 -2.73 10.83 -9.99
C ASP A 108 -1.73 11.88 -9.44
N PHE A 109 -0.66 11.44 -8.80
CA PHE A 109 0.31 12.20 -8.03
C PHE A 109 -0.21 12.73 -6.70
N GLN A 110 -1.44 13.24 -6.65
CA GLN A 110 -2.03 13.89 -5.47
C GLN A 110 -2.81 12.91 -4.59
N SER A 111 -3.24 11.79 -5.17
CA SER A 111 -4.04 10.77 -4.49
C SER A 111 -3.48 9.39 -4.76
N PHE A 112 -3.58 8.53 -3.75
CA PHE A 112 -3.18 7.13 -3.81
C PHE A 112 -4.36 6.24 -3.46
N GLU A 113 -4.53 5.19 -4.24
CA GLU A 113 -5.43 4.08 -3.97
C GLU A 113 -4.61 2.79 -4.03
N LEU A 114 -4.37 2.18 -2.89
CA LEU A 114 -3.62 0.93 -2.77
C LEU A 114 -4.56 -0.22 -2.45
N LEU A 115 -4.55 -1.24 -3.30
CA LEU A 115 -5.34 -2.46 -3.14
C LEU A 115 -4.41 -3.59 -2.70
N ASP A 116 -4.66 -4.20 -1.54
CA ASP A 116 -4.03 -5.47 -1.13
C ASP A 116 -4.96 -6.62 -1.49
N LEU A 117 -4.67 -7.31 -2.59
CA LEU A 117 -5.52 -8.36 -3.14
C LEU A 117 -5.52 -9.64 -2.29
N GLU A 118 -4.47 -9.88 -1.51
CA GLU A 118 -4.38 -11.03 -0.62
C GLU A 118 -5.27 -10.86 0.61
N ASN A 119 -5.22 -9.67 1.24
CA ASN A 119 -6.01 -9.37 2.44
C ASN A 119 -7.40 -8.79 2.10
N LYS A 120 -7.66 -8.44 0.83
CA LYS A 120 -8.89 -7.77 0.37
C LYS A 120 -9.11 -6.42 1.07
N GLU A 121 -8.03 -5.66 1.23
CA GLU A 121 -8.04 -4.35 1.87
C GLU A 121 -7.78 -3.27 0.83
N GLU A 122 -8.38 -2.11 1.03
CA GLU A 122 -8.23 -0.92 0.18
C GLU A 122 -7.88 0.29 1.04
N TYR A 123 -6.89 1.06 0.61
CA TYR A 123 -6.41 2.24 1.30
C TYR A 123 -6.47 3.44 0.37
N PHE A 124 -7.07 4.52 0.85
CA PHE A 124 -7.19 5.80 0.11
C PHE A 124 -6.58 6.89 0.96
N PHE A 125 -5.66 7.66 0.39
CA PHE A 125 -5.05 8.79 1.07
C PHE A 125 -4.44 9.76 0.06
N SER A 126 -4.28 11.02 0.46
CA SER A 126 -3.61 12.05 -0.34
C SER A 126 -2.08 11.95 -0.23
N LEU A 127 -1.37 12.60 -1.16
CA LEU A 127 0.09 12.70 -1.10
C LEU A 127 0.57 13.29 0.23
N SER A 128 -0.14 14.28 0.78
CA SER A 128 0.20 14.89 2.08
C SER A 128 0.05 13.94 3.27
N GLU A 129 -0.81 12.92 3.15
CA GLU A 129 -1.03 11.89 4.17
C GLU A 129 -0.12 10.66 4.00
N LEU A 130 0.75 10.67 2.97
CA LEU A 130 1.67 9.57 2.71
C LEU A 130 2.54 9.20 3.93
N PRO A 131 3.12 10.15 4.70
CA PRO A 131 3.95 9.80 5.86
C PRO A 131 3.24 8.96 6.92
N GLU A 132 1.95 9.19 7.14
CA GLU A 132 1.11 8.45 8.08
C GLU A 132 0.74 7.07 7.52
N ASN A 133 0.60 6.95 6.19
CA ASN A 133 0.20 5.74 5.49
C ASN A 133 1.37 4.92 4.95
N ILE A 134 2.62 5.35 5.18
CA ILE A 134 3.82 4.78 4.56
C ILE A 134 4.03 3.29 4.88
N ARG A 135 3.48 2.80 5.99
CA ARG A 135 3.59 1.39 6.40
C ARG A 135 2.84 0.43 5.47
N HIS A 136 1.82 0.90 4.74
CA HIS A 136 1.13 0.07 3.76
C HIS A 136 2.06 -0.36 2.60
N PHE A 137 3.18 0.36 2.41
CA PHE A 137 4.21 0.05 1.44
C PHE A 137 5.42 -0.69 2.02
N ALA A 138 5.27 -1.35 3.17
CA ALA A 138 6.34 -2.10 3.83
C ALA A 138 7.03 -3.12 2.90
N PHE A 139 6.28 -3.66 1.93
CA PHE A 139 6.80 -4.60 0.94
C PHE A 139 7.89 -4.00 0.05
N ILE A 140 7.90 -2.69 -0.19
CA ILE A 140 8.95 -2.01 -0.98
C ILE A 140 10.26 -1.98 -0.18
N ALA A 141 10.19 -1.81 1.13
CA ALA A 141 11.35 -1.80 2.02
C ALA A 141 11.92 -3.21 2.29
N GLY A 142 11.27 -4.27 1.79
CA GLY A 142 11.61 -5.65 2.08
C GLY A 142 11.18 -6.12 3.48
N TYR A 143 10.45 -5.29 4.21
CA TYR A 143 9.77 -5.74 5.41
C TYR A 143 8.62 -6.66 5.00
N LYS A 144 8.68 -7.91 5.43
CA LYS A 144 7.48 -8.73 5.44
C LYS A 144 6.50 -7.97 6.33
N GLN A 145 5.31 -7.65 5.82
CA GLN A 145 4.22 -7.36 6.73
C GLN A 145 4.11 -8.62 7.59
N GLU A 146 4.55 -8.51 8.84
CA GLU A 146 4.06 -9.44 9.82
C GLU A 146 2.55 -9.29 9.72
N LYS A 147 1.89 -10.33 9.18
CA LYS A 147 0.49 -10.52 9.52
C LYS A 147 0.53 -10.44 11.04
N TYR A 148 0.02 -9.37 11.62
CA TYR A 148 -0.68 -9.54 12.87
C TYR A 148 -1.71 -10.58 12.49
N LYS A 149 -1.37 -11.85 12.73
CA LYS A 149 -2.34 -12.92 12.72
C LYS A 149 -3.43 -12.37 13.60
N ASP A 150 -4.55 -12.07 12.98
CA ASP A 150 -5.73 -11.74 13.73
C ASP A 150 -5.72 -12.69 14.90
N GLN A 151 -5.31 -12.10 16.03
CA GLN A 151 -5.41 -12.62 17.35
C GLN A 151 -5.43 -14.15 17.36
N ASP A 152 -4.25 -14.74 17.58
CA ASP A 152 -4.19 -16.16 17.95
C ASP A 152 -5.43 -16.46 18.79
N PRO A 153 -6.25 -17.47 18.46
CA PRO A 153 -7.46 -17.80 19.23
C PRO A 153 -7.20 -17.84 20.75
N ALA A 154 -5.96 -18.15 21.17
CA ALA A 154 -5.50 -18.03 22.53
C ALA A 154 -5.48 -16.58 23.05
N ASN A 155 -5.13 -15.59 22.22
CA ASN A 155 -5.11 -14.18 22.60
C ASN A 155 -6.51 -13.56 22.65
N ILE A 156 -7.43 -14.00 21.77
CA ILE A 156 -8.85 -13.62 21.84
C ILE A 156 -9.43 -14.13 23.14
N LYS A 157 -9.22 -15.41 23.44
CA LYS A 157 -9.75 -16.05 24.65
C LYS A 157 -9.15 -15.46 25.93
N ALA A 158 -7.85 -15.10 25.91
CA ALA A 158 -7.21 -14.39 27.01
C ALA A 158 -7.81 -12.98 27.22
N SER A 159 -8.05 -12.23 26.14
CA SER A 159 -8.68 -10.90 26.21
C SER A 159 -10.13 -10.96 26.69
N GLU A 160 -10.89 -11.97 26.24
CA GLU A 160 -12.28 -12.20 26.73
C GLU A 160 -12.31 -12.58 28.21
N LEU A 161 -11.39 -13.44 28.66
CA LEU A 161 -11.26 -13.83 30.06
C LEU A 161 -10.85 -12.64 30.95
N MET A 162 -9.91 -11.81 30.50
CA MET A 162 -9.49 -10.58 31.22
C MET A 162 -10.64 -9.58 31.31
N SER A 163 -11.40 -9.39 30.23
CA SER A 163 -12.57 -8.50 30.22
C SER A 163 -13.68 -9.02 31.15
N SER A 164 -13.92 -10.33 31.15
CA SER A 164 -14.91 -10.97 32.05
C SER A 164 -14.48 -10.89 33.52
N LEU A 165 -13.18 -11.07 33.79
CA LEU A 165 -12.63 -10.93 35.14
C LEU A 165 -12.74 -9.49 35.64
N HIS A 166 -12.42 -8.50 34.80
CA HIS A 166 -12.55 -7.09 35.13
C HIS A 166 -13.97 -6.71 35.49
N LYS A 167 -14.94 -7.18 34.70
CA LYS A 167 -16.37 -6.97 34.95
C LYS A 167 -16.83 -7.59 36.25
N LEU A 168 -16.39 -8.81 36.57
CA LEU A 168 -16.71 -9.49 37.83
C LEU A 168 -16.09 -8.76 39.05
N LEU A 169 -14.91 -8.20 38.93
CA LEU A 169 -14.26 -7.40 39.97
C LEU A 169 -15.02 -6.09 40.22
N GLU A 170 -15.44 -5.41 39.16
CA GLU A 170 -16.28 -4.20 39.24
C GLU A 170 -17.63 -4.51 39.92
N GLU A 171 -18.31 -5.60 39.54
CA GLU A 171 -19.59 -6.03 40.10
C GLU A 171 -19.45 -6.48 41.58
N SER A 172 -18.28 -6.97 42.00
CA SER A 172 -17.99 -7.35 43.38
C SER A 172 -17.51 -6.19 44.26
N GLY A 173 -17.46 -4.95 43.71
CA GLY A 173 -17.13 -3.74 44.46
C GLY A 173 -15.67 -3.47 44.68
N TYR A 174 -14.78 -4.20 44.00
CA TYR A 174 -13.35 -3.85 43.92
C TYR A 174 -13.14 -2.68 42.97
N VAL A 175 -12.92 -1.51 43.50
CA VAL A 175 -12.52 -0.32 42.71
C VAL A 175 -11.01 -0.34 42.56
N GLY A 176 -10.48 -0.07 41.35
CA GLY A 176 -9.09 -0.24 40.96
C GLY A 176 -8.04 0.58 41.73
N HIS A 177 -8.33 1.04 42.95
CA HIS A 177 -7.35 1.65 43.86
C HIS A 177 -6.73 0.64 44.85
N ASP A 178 -7.16 -0.60 44.86
CA ASP A 178 -6.67 -1.62 45.79
C ASP A 178 -5.65 -2.60 45.17
N LEU A 179 -5.11 -2.26 44.00
CA LEU A 179 -4.15 -3.09 43.27
C LEU A 179 -2.78 -2.37 43.04
N GLU A 180 -2.32 -1.52 43.99
CA GLU A 180 -0.92 -1.12 44.08
C GLU A 180 -0.12 -2.02 45.01
#